data_3cbe514dad750e08461d79709c1d06a6
#
_entry.id   3cbe514dad750e08461d79709c1d06a6
#
_cell.length_a   1.000
_cell.length_b   1.000
_cell.length_c   1.000
_cell.angle_alpha   90.00
_cell.angle_beta   90.00
_cell.angle_gamma   90.00
#
_symmetry.space_group_name_H-M   'P 1'
#
loop_
_entity.id
_entity.type
_entity.pdbx_description
1 polymer ?
#
loop_
_entity_poly.entity_id
_entity_poly.type
_entity_poly.pdbx_seq_one_letter_code
_entity_poly.pdbx_strand_id
1 'polypeptide(L)'
;MIMQLRIARLPHGEDLPLPAYQSAFAAGLDLCAAVPADTPTVIAPGARAVIPTGITIALPPGTEGQVRPRSGLAARHGVTVLNTPGTIDADYRGEVAVILINHGDVPFEVARGMRIAQLVVSPILRVSVKETQELDETGRGAGGFGSTGS
;
A
#
# COMPACT_ATOMS: atom_id res chain seq x y z
N MET A 1 21.75 12.42 -3.58
CA MET A 1 20.69 12.96 -4.48
C MET A 1 19.35 12.49 -3.93
N ILE A 2 18.44 13.42 -3.62
CA ILE A 2 17.09 13.06 -3.15
C ILE A 2 16.24 12.80 -4.39
N MET A 3 15.64 11.61 -4.47
CA MET A 3 14.68 11.27 -5.53
C MET A 3 13.38 12.03 -5.31
N GLN A 4 12.72 12.46 -6.38
CA GLN A 4 11.45 13.17 -6.29
C GLN A 4 10.29 12.26 -6.63
N LEU A 5 9.33 12.14 -5.73
CA LEU A 5 7.99 11.63 -5.99
C LEU A 5 7.12 12.81 -6.45
N ARG A 6 6.65 12.78 -7.68
CA ARG A 6 5.72 13.81 -8.20
C ARG A 6 4.29 13.39 -7.92
N ILE A 7 3.48 14.31 -7.44
CA ILE A 7 2.08 14.06 -7.04
C ILE A 7 1.20 15.11 -7.69
N ALA A 8 0.08 14.69 -8.28
CA ALA A 8 -1.01 15.57 -8.70
C ALA A 8 -2.26 15.26 -7.88
N ARG A 9 -2.98 16.31 -7.44
CA ARG A 9 -4.27 16.17 -6.79
C ARG A 9 -5.38 15.99 -7.81
N LEU A 10 -6.33 15.14 -7.49
CA LEU A 10 -7.62 15.07 -8.15
C LEU A 10 -8.62 16.00 -7.44
N PRO A 11 -9.73 16.42 -8.10
CA PRO A 11 -10.67 17.38 -7.50
C PRO A 11 -11.17 16.99 -6.11
N HIS A 12 -11.45 15.72 -5.87
CA HIS A 12 -11.93 15.22 -4.56
C HIS A 12 -10.82 15.11 -3.50
N GLY A 13 -9.56 15.40 -3.84
CA GLY A 13 -8.41 15.41 -2.93
C GLY A 13 -7.80 16.79 -2.67
N GLU A 14 -8.38 17.89 -3.22
CA GLU A 14 -7.75 19.22 -3.22
C GLU A 14 -7.49 19.79 -1.82
N ASP A 15 -8.39 19.57 -0.87
CA ASP A 15 -8.31 20.06 0.51
C ASP A 15 -7.56 19.11 1.46
N LEU A 16 -7.15 17.93 0.99
CA LEU A 16 -6.42 16.96 1.81
C LEU A 16 -4.91 17.25 1.81
N PRO A 17 -4.21 16.91 2.90
CA PRO A 17 -2.76 17.02 2.93
C PRO A 17 -2.13 16.05 1.91
N LEU A 18 -1.01 16.43 1.31
CA LEU A 18 -0.18 15.50 0.55
C LEU A 18 0.42 14.43 1.45
N PRO A 19 0.69 13.23 0.93
CA PRO A 19 1.43 12.22 1.66
C PRO A 19 2.73 12.78 2.24
N ALA A 20 2.97 12.53 3.52
CA ALA A 20 4.14 13.05 4.22
C ALA A 20 4.68 12.03 5.23
N TYR A 21 5.99 12.08 5.45
CA TYR A 21 6.63 11.38 6.56
C TYR A 21 6.25 12.06 7.88
N GLN A 22 5.77 11.29 8.85
CA GLN A 22 5.32 11.82 10.13
C GLN A 22 6.47 11.97 11.16
N SER A 23 7.65 11.44 10.87
CA SER A 23 8.86 11.60 11.66
C SER A 23 10.08 11.60 10.76
N ALA A 24 11.21 12.08 11.28
CA ALA A 24 12.47 12.24 10.52
C ALA A 24 13.01 10.95 9.91
N PHE A 25 12.69 9.80 10.50
CA PHE A 25 13.15 8.48 10.05
C PHE A 25 12.00 7.55 9.65
N ALA A 26 10.80 8.09 9.44
CA ALA A 26 9.69 7.28 8.93
C ALA A 26 10.03 6.71 7.55
N ALA A 27 9.70 5.43 7.31
CA ALA A 27 9.89 4.79 6.03
C ALA A 27 8.70 5.02 5.08
N GLY A 28 7.51 5.25 5.63
CA GLY A 28 6.27 5.41 4.87
C GLY A 28 5.71 6.83 4.93
N LEU A 29 5.11 7.23 3.81
CA LEU A 29 4.32 8.45 3.67
C LEU A 29 2.85 8.10 3.95
N ASP A 30 2.21 8.77 4.91
CA ASP A 30 0.81 8.47 5.23
C ASP A 30 -0.12 8.83 4.07
N LEU A 31 -1.05 7.92 3.75
CA LEU A 31 -2.12 8.09 2.77
C LEU A 31 -3.45 8.36 3.48
N CYS A 32 -4.13 9.43 3.06
CA CYS A 32 -5.42 9.83 3.61
C CYS A 32 -6.58 9.41 2.71
N ALA A 33 -7.72 9.08 3.31
CA ALA A 33 -8.96 8.78 2.60
C ALA A 33 -9.60 10.04 2.01
N ALA A 34 -9.89 10.01 0.72
CA ALA A 34 -10.59 11.09 -0.01
C ALA A 34 -12.07 10.75 -0.24
N VAL A 35 -12.71 10.10 0.73
CA VAL A 35 -14.16 9.87 0.73
C VAL A 35 -14.90 11.18 0.96
N PRO A 36 -16.18 11.31 0.55
CA PRO A 36 -16.96 12.51 0.83
C PRO A 36 -17.07 12.77 2.34
N ALA A 37 -17.08 14.05 2.74
CA ALA A 37 -17.11 14.43 4.16
C ALA A 37 -18.46 14.09 4.83
N ASP A 38 -19.55 14.17 4.07
CA ASP A 38 -20.91 13.89 4.51
C ASP A 38 -21.34 12.43 4.38
N THR A 39 -20.50 11.60 3.74
CA THR A 39 -20.83 10.20 3.46
C THR A 39 -19.58 9.32 3.70
N PRO A 40 -19.22 9.06 4.97
CA PRO A 40 -18.13 8.14 5.30
C PRO A 40 -18.36 6.75 4.73
N THR A 41 -17.28 6.04 4.43
CA THR A 41 -17.38 4.65 3.98
C THR A 41 -17.36 3.71 5.19
N VAL A 42 -18.41 2.92 5.36
CA VAL A 42 -18.50 1.92 6.43
C VAL A 42 -18.15 0.55 5.88
N ILE A 43 -17.17 -0.11 6.50
CA ILE A 43 -16.72 -1.45 6.15
C ILE A 43 -17.20 -2.42 7.24
N ALA A 44 -18.19 -3.24 6.92
CA ALA A 44 -18.70 -4.25 7.85
C ALA A 44 -17.62 -5.32 8.16
N PRO A 45 -17.73 -6.05 9.28
CA PRO A 45 -16.87 -7.19 9.56
C PRO A 45 -16.80 -8.19 8.40
N GLY A 46 -15.60 -8.58 7.99
CA GLY A 46 -15.34 -9.47 6.86
C GLY A 46 -15.47 -8.81 5.47
N ALA A 47 -15.98 -7.59 5.39
CA ALA A 47 -16.11 -6.86 4.12
C ALA A 47 -14.83 -6.09 3.75
N ARG A 48 -14.76 -5.68 2.48
CA ARG A 48 -13.69 -4.83 1.94
C ARG A 48 -14.27 -3.64 1.18
N ALA A 49 -13.48 -2.58 1.07
CA ALA A 49 -13.81 -1.42 0.26
C ALA A 49 -12.54 -0.86 -0.41
N VAL A 50 -12.70 -0.30 -1.59
CA VAL A 50 -11.66 0.46 -2.29
C VAL A 50 -11.81 1.94 -1.89
N ILE A 51 -10.82 2.47 -1.19
CA ILE A 51 -10.84 3.82 -0.66
C ILE A 51 -9.98 4.72 -1.55
N PRO A 52 -10.55 5.78 -2.13
CA PRO A 52 -9.81 6.75 -2.92
C PRO A 52 -8.89 7.59 -2.03
N THR A 53 -7.77 8.05 -2.57
CA THR A 53 -6.84 8.96 -1.89
C THR A 53 -6.84 10.37 -2.48
N GLY A 54 -7.50 10.57 -3.63
CA GLY A 54 -7.58 11.86 -4.31
C GLY A 54 -6.26 12.32 -4.95
N ILE A 55 -5.30 11.41 -5.15
CA ILE A 55 -4.02 11.72 -5.78
C ILE A 55 -3.63 10.71 -6.86
N THR A 56 -2.89 11.21 -7.84
CA THR A 56 -2.10 10.40 -8.77
C THR A 56 -0.61 10.66 -8.52
N ILE A 57 0.24 9.68 -8.78
CA ILE A 57 1.67 9.78 -8.52
C ILE A 57 2.50 9.38 -9.74
N ALA A 58 3.71 9.92 -9.83
CA ALA A 58 4.74 9.47 -10.75
C ALA A 58 6.00 9.14 -9.95
N LEU A 59 6.28 7.86 -9.83
CA LEU A 59 7.46 7.35 -9.14
C LEU A 59 8.72 7.55 -9.99
N PRO A 60 9.91 7.72 -9.38
CA PRO A 60 11.17 7.71 -10.08
C PRO A 60 11.38 6.37 -10.82
N PRO A 61 11.97 6.38 -12.02
CA PRO A 61 12.35 5.14 -12.70
C PRO A 61 13.22 4.24 -11.83
N GLY A 62 13.00 2.92 -11.89
CA GLY A 62 13.72 1.95 -11.07
C GLY A 62 13.21 1.82 -9.64
N THR A 63 12.03 2.37 -9.35
CA THR A 63 11.36 2.21 -8.06
C THR A 63 9.93 1.70 -8.23
N GLU A 64 9.38 1.16 -7.16
CA GLU A 64 7.96 0.87 -6.98
C GLU A 64 7.40 1.64 -5.78
N GLY A 65 6.09 1.85 -5.75
CA GLY A 65 5.36 2.24 -4.56
C GLY A 65 4.72 1.02 -3.92
N GLN A 66 4.88 0.86 -2.60
CA GLN A 66 4.22 -0.19 -1.85
C GLN A 66 3.17 0.43 -0.91
N VAL A 67 1.91 0.09 -1.13
CA VAL A 67 0.83 0.45 -0.19
C VAL A 67 0.80 -0.59 0.91
N ARG A 68 1.16 -0.16 2.12
CA ARG A 68 1.25 -1.00 3.32
C ARG A 68 0.23 -0.57 4.37
N PRO A 69 -0.23 -1.51 5.23
CA PRO A 69 -1.16 -1.18 6.31
C PRO A 69 -0.51 -0.30 7.38
N ARG A 70 -1.34 0.31 8.21
CA ARG A 70 -0.94 1.00 9.42
C ARG A 70 -1.14 0.07 10.62
N SER A 71 -0.09 -0.13 11.40
CA SER A 71 -0.11 -1.00 12.58
C SER A 71 -1.20 -0.65 13.59
N GLY A 72 -1.48 0.65 13.77
CA GLY A 72 -2.51 1.11 14.68
C GLY A 72 -3.92 0.70 14.27
N LEU A 73 -4.26 0.69 12.98
CA LEU A 73 -5.55 0.22 12.47
C LEU A 73 -5.64 -1.30 12.58
N ALA A 74 -4.58 -2.01 12.24
CA ALA A 74 -4.52 -3.46 12.36
C ALA A 74 -4.70 -3.92 13.82
N ALA A 75 -3.94 -3.35 14.75
CA ALA A 75 -3.95 -3.78 16.14
C ALA A 75 -5.26 -3.43 16.88
N ARG A 76 -5.84 -2.24 16.63
CA ARG A 76 -7.03 -1.78 17.36
C ARG A 76 -8.34 -2.19 16.72
N HIS A 77 -8.38 -2.31 15.40
CA HIS A 77 -9.63 -2.50 14.65
C HIS A 77 -9.62 -3.74 13.75
N GLY A 78 -8.49 -4.45 13.62
CA GLY A 78 -8.40 -5.55 12.67
C GLY A 78 -8.47 -5.10 11.20
N VAL A 79 -8.27 -3.81 10.92
CA VAL A 79 -8.36 -3.24 9.57
C VAL A 79 -6.97 -3.20 8.93
N THR A 80 -6.86 -3.75 7.73
CA THR A 80 -5.60 -3.84 7.00
C THR A 80 -5.80 -3.61 5.50
N VAL A 81 -4.70 -3.53 4.76
CA VAL A 81 -4.71 -3.48 3.29
C VAL A 81 -4.79 -4.91 2.77
N LEU A 82 -5.86 -5.23 2.05
CA LEU A 82 -6.16 -6.60 1.62
C LEU A 82 -5.05 -7.22 0.75
N ASN A 83 -4.50 -6.45 -0.18
CA ASN A 83 -3.46 -6.88 -1.13
C ASN A 83 -2.04 -6.49 -0.67
N THR A 84 -1.82 -6.33 0.62
CA THR A 84 -0.53 -5.86 1.14
C THR A 84 0.63 -6.81 0.83
N PRO A 85 1.80 -6.28 0.38
CA PRO A 85 2.03 -4.90 -0.05
C PRO A 85 1.41 -4.63 -1.43
N GLY A 86 0.52 -3.65 -1.52
CA GLY A 86 -0.05 -3.24 -2.81
C GLY A 86 1.02 -2.60 -3.69
N THR A 87 1.20 -3.09 -4.91
CA THR A 87 2.25 -2.62 -5.82
C THR A 87 1.74 -1.50 -6.70
N ILE A 88 2.47 -0.39 -6.76
CA ILE A 88 2.28 0.72 -7.70
C ILE A 88 3.50 0.78 -8.60
N ASP A 89 3.29 0.54 -9.88
CA ASP A 89 4.35 0.62 -10.89
C ASP A 89 4.74 2.06 -11.19
N ALA A 90 6.01 2.29 -11.59
CA ALA A 90 6.52 3.63 -11.85
C ALA A 90 5.80 4.34 -13.02
N ASP A 91 5.20 3.62 -13.93
CA ASP A 91 4.42 4.11 -15.06
C ASP A 91 2.90 4.15 -14.84
N TYR A 92 2.41 3.74 -13.66
CA TYR A 92 1.00 3.88 -13.31
C TYR A 92 0.65 5.38 -13.14
N ARG A 93 -0.46 5.82 -13.77
CA ARG A 93 -0.93 7.21 -13.73
C ARG A 93 -2.38 7.33 -13.26
N GLY A 94 -3.00 6.23 -12.85
CA GLY A 94 -4.32 6.25 -12.24
C GLY A 94 -4.30 6.79 -10.81
N GLU A 95 -5.47 6.96 -10.24
CA GLU A 95 -5.61 7.33 -8.84
C GLU A 95 -5.02 6.24 -7.93
N VAL A 96 -4.26 6.66 -6.94
CA VAL A 96 -3.84 5.77 -5.85
C VAL A 96 -5.06 5.47 -4.98
N ALA A 97 -5.46 4.20 -4.94
CA ALA A 97 -6.55 3.74 -4.10
C ALA A 97 -6.06 2.65 -3.14
N VAL A 98 -6.69 2.57 -1.98
CA VAL A 98 -6.35 1.61 -0.92
C VAL A 98 -7.47 0.60 -0.75
N ILE A 99 -7.17 -0.69 -0.90
CA ILE A 99 -8.15 -1.76 -0.69
C ILE A 99 -8.09 -2.15 0.79
N LEU A 100 -9.03 -1.66 1.60
CA LEU A 100 -9.14 -2.02 3.01
C LEU A 100 -10.05 -3.23 3.20
N ILE A 101 -9.68 -4.10 4.12
CA ILE A 101 -10.51 -5.19 4.65
C ILE A 101 -10.65 -5.04 6.16
N ASN A 102 -11.84 -5.33 6.67
CA ASN A 102 -12.14 -5.32 8.11
C ASN A 102 -12.19 -6.77 8.62
N HIS A 103 -11.15 -7.19 9.33
CA HIS A 103 -11.09 -8.47 10.05
C HIS A 103 -11.53 -8.36 11.51
N GLY A 104 -11.96 -7.17 11.95
CA GLY A 104 -12.50 -6.95 13.29
C GLY A 104 -13.96 -7.40 13.41
N ASP A 105 -14.52 -7.24 14.61
CA ASP A 105 -15.85 -7.73 14.97
C ASP A 105 -16.94 -6.66 14.84
N VAL A 106 -16.55 -5.40 14.63
CA VAL A 106 -17.48 -4.27 14.51
C VAL A 106 -17.28 -3.53 13.19
N PRO A 107 -18.31 -2.86 12.67
CA PRO A 107 -18.16 -2.01 11.47
C PRO A 107 -17.08 -0.95 11.68
N PHE A 108 -16.25 -0.73 10.66
CA PHE A 108 -15.21 0.29 10.67
C PHE A 108 -15.59 1.45 9.75
N GLU A 109 -15.64 2.65 10.29
CA GLU A 109 -15.95 3.85 9.53
C GLU A 109 -14.66 4.51 9.04
N VAL A 110 -14.58 4.74 7.73
CA VAL A 110 -13.52 5.51 7.07
C VAL A 110 -14.04 6.90 6.78
N ALA A 111 -13.62 7.87 7.59
CA ALA A 111 -13.96 9.28 7.40
C ALA A 111 -12.97 9.98 6.47
N ARG A 112 -13.41 11.09 5.85
CA ARG A 112 -12.54 11.96 5.04
C ARG A 112 -11.32 12.41 5.82
N GLY A 113 -10.15 12.35 5.19
CA GLY A 113 -8.87 12.75 5.78
C GLY A 113 -8.26 11.75 6.77
N MET A 114 -8.96 10.64 7.07
CA MET A 114 -8.40 9.59 7.91
C MET A 114 -7.16 8.99 7.24
N ARG A 115 -6.07 8.83 8.00
CA ARG A 115 -4.86 8.13 7.56
C ARG A 115 -5.11 6.63 7.58
N ILE A 116 -5.21 6.01 6.40
CA ILE A 116 -5.70 4.63 6.23
C ILE A 116 -4.60 3.63 5.85
N ALA A 117 -3.50 4.11 5.30
CA ALA A 117 -2.38 3.30 4.84
C ALA A 117 -1.11 4.15 4.80
N GLN A 118 0.00 3.56 4.37
CA GLN A 118 1.24 4.25 4.11
C GLN A 118 1.85 3.82 2.78
N LEU A 119 2.47 4.75 2.09
CA LEU A 119 3.19 4.52 0.84
C LEU A 119 4.69 4.44 1.14
N VAL A 120 5.33 3.34 0.81
CA VAL A 120 6.79 3.17 0.86
C VAL A 120 7.32 3.12 -0.56
N VAL A 121 8.29 3.98 -0.88
CA VAL A 121 8.99 3.93 -2.18
C VAL A 121 10.23 3.06 -2.02
N SER A 122 10.35 2.04 -2.86
CA SER A 122 11.42 1.05 -2.78
C SER A 122 12.11 0.87 -4.14
N PRO A 123 13.44 0.69 -4.20
CA PRO A 123 14.12 0.33 -5.43
C PRO A 123 13.72 -1.08 -5.87
N ILE A 124 13.70 -1.31 -7.19
CA ILE A 124 13.41 -2.60 -7.78
C ILE A 124 14.57 -3.09 -8.64
N LEU A 125 14.72 -4.41 -8.69
CA LEU A 125 15.57 -5.07 -9.68
C LEU A 125 14.71 -5.57 -10.84
N ARG A 126 15.09 -5.23 -12.07
CA ARG A 126 14.46 -5.81 -13.25
C ARG A 126 15.31 -6.98 -13.73
N VAL A 127 14.70 -8.13 -13.86
CA VAL A 127 15.35 -9.35 -14.32
C VAL A 127 14.92 -9.69 -15.75
N SER A 128 15.84 -10.31 -16.49
CA SER A 128 15.51 -10.98 -17.77
C SER A 128 15.16 -12.42 -17.45
N VAL A 129 13.95 -12.83 -17.83
CA VAL A 129 13.51 -14.22 -17.65
C VAL A 129 14.11 -15.07 -18.78
N LYS A 130 14.79 -16.15 -18.41
CA LYS A 130 15.34 -17.15 -19.34
C LYS A 130 14.83 -18.52 -18.95
N GLU A 131 14.16 -19.18 -19.86
CA GLU A 131 13.78 -20.58 -19.71
C GLU A 131 15.04 -21.47 -19.82
N THR A 132 15.16 -22.43 -18.91
CA THR A 132 16.19 -23.48 -18.93
C THR A 132 15.53 -24.83 -18.71
N GLN A 133 16.19 -25.90 -19.16
CA GLN A 133 15.66 -27.26 -18.93
C GLN A 133 15.82 -27.71 -17.49
N GLU A 134 16.92 -27.30 -16.85
CA GLU A 134 17.23 -27.66 -15.47
C GLU A 134 17.82 -26.48 -14.73
N LEU A 135 17.66 -26.46 -13.41
CA LEU A 135 18.34 -25.54 -12.50
C LEU A 135 19.44 -26.29 -11.77
N ASP A 136 20.44 -25.55 -11.31
CA ASP A 136 21.54 -26.08 -10.51
C ASP A 136 21.02 -26.66 -9.18
N GLU A 137 21.71 -27.67 -8.69
CA GLU A 137 21.42 -28.29 -7.39
C GLU A 137 21.93 -27.39 -6.24
N THR A 138 21.18 -27.34 -5.16
CA THR A 138 21.54 -26.64 -3.92
C THR A 138 21.40 -27.54 -2.71
N GLY A 139 22.09 -27.23 -1.62
CA GLY A 139 21.99 -28.02 -0.38
C GLY A 139 20.59 -28.03 0.23
N ARG A 140 19.73 -27.02 -0.10
CA ARG A 140 18.33 -26.98 0.30
C ARG A 140 17.42 -27.79 -0.63
N GLY A 141 17.78 -27.88 -1.91
CA GLY A 141 16.98 -28.55 -2.94
C GLY A 141 15.52 -28.05 -2.94
N ALA A 142 14.57 -28.98 -2.97
CA ALA A 142 13.13 -28.71 -2.95
C ALA A 142 12.54 -28.48 -1.55
N GLY A 143 13.36 -28.42 -0.50
CA GLY A 143 12.90 -28.26 0.88
C GLY A 143 12.20 -26.91 1.11
N GLY A 144 10.94 -26.95 1.54
CA GLY A 144 10.11 -25.78 1.86
C GLY A 144 9.12 -26.11 2.98
N PHE A 145 8.20 -25.19 3.27
CA PHE A 145 7.11 -25.36 4.24
C PHE A 145 7.58 -25.84 5.63
N GLY A 146 8.68 -25.27 6.14
CA GLY A 146 9.25 -25.63 7.43
C GLY A 146 10.16 -26.86 7.42
N SER A 147 10.68 -27.30 6.27
CA SER A 147 11.60 -28.44 6.14
C SER A 147 12.91 -28.30 6.94
N THR A 148 13.22 -27.10 7.44
CA THR A 148 14.39 -26.82 8.28
C THR A 148 14.14 -27.00 9.78
N GLY A 149 12.95 -27.48 10.16
CA GLY A 149 12.53 -27.70 11.55
C GLY A 149 11.86 -26.49 12.19
N SER A 150 11.18 -26.71 13.31
CA SER A 150 10.58 -25.69 14.19
C SER A 150 11.48 -25.46 15.40
#